data_33b6cad154742fbb07f9bd9c7e95ad67
#
_entry.id   33b6cad154742fbb07f9bd9c7e95ad67
#
_cell.length_a   1.000
_cell.length_b   1.000
_cell.length_c   1.000
_cell.angle_alpha   90.00
_cell.angle_beta   90.00
_cell.angle_gamma   90.00
#
_symmetry.space_group_name_H-M   'P 1'
#
loop_
_entity.id
_entity.type
_entity.pdbx_description
1 polymer ?
#
loop_
_entity_poly.entity_id
_entity_poly.type
_entity_poly.pdbx_seq_one_letter_code
_entity_poly.pdbx_strand_id
1 'polypeptide(L)'
;GETLFAQGACSICHTPTFTTVPPNTVINRGAFTVPAALGNKRIRPFSDFLLHDVGAGDGIVQNGGAGTRNMVRTPPLWGVRTRPELMHDGLSFTFTEAIQRHAGVGGTFSRNFFNNLSAGSKADLIAFLSSL
;
A
#
# COMPACT_ATOMS: atom_id res chain seq x y z
N GLY A 1 -3.02 -2.54 -16.65
CA GLY A 1 -2.37 -2.66 -15.35
C GLY A 1 -3.24 -2.12 -14.20
N GLU A 2 -3.67 -0.85 -14.23
CA GLU A 2 -4.48 -0.26 -13.13
C GLU A 2 -5.80 -1.02 -12.90
N THR A 3 -6.46 -1.46 -13.97
CA THR A 3 -7.67 -2.30 -13.87
C THR A 3 -7.38 -3.63 -13.19
N LEU A 4 -6.28 -4.29 -13.53
CA LEU A 4 -5.85 -5.54 -12.90
C LEU A 4 -5.50 -5.33 -11.41
N PHE A 5 -4.90 -4.20 -11.08
CA PHE A 5 -4.62 -3.82 -9.69
C PHE A 5 -5.90 -3.71 -8.86
N ALA A 6 -6.96 -3.13 -9.43
CA ALA A 6 -8.27 -3.05 -8.77
C ALA A 6 -8.95 -4.42 -8.68
N GLN A 7 -8.98 -5.20 -9.78
CA GLN A 7 -9.58 -6.54 -9.83
C GLN A 7 -8.90 -7.53 -8.87
N GLY A 8 -7.59 -7.40 -8.68
CA GLY A 8 -6.82 -8.18 -7.72
C GLY A 8 -7.00 -7.72 -6.27
N ALA A 9 -7.93 -6.80 -5.99
CA ALA A 9 -8.18 -6.24 -4.67
C ALA A 9 -6.97 -5.51 -4.03
N CYS A 10 -5.91 -5.24 -4.78
CA CYS A 10 -4.75 -4.50 -4.28
C CYS A 10 -5.13 -3.08 -3.82
N SER A 11 -6.10 -2.46 -4.51
CA SER A 11 -6.62 -1.12 -4.21
C SER A 11 -7.41 -1.02 -2.90
N ILE A 12 -7.71 -2.14 -2.22
CA ILE A 12 -8.38 -2.12 -0.91
C ILE A 12 -7.44 -1.52 0.14
N CYS A 13 -6.20 -2.02 0.22
CA CYS A 13 -5.18 -1.48 1.12
C CYS A 13 -4.37 -0.37 0.42
N HIS A 14 -3.98 -0.56 -0.83
CA HIS A 14 -3.32 0.45 -1.64
C HIS A 14 -4.34 1.41 -2.28
N THR A 15 -5.11 2.11 -1.44
CA THR A 15 -6.16 3.06 -1.87
C THR A 15 -5.57 4.13 -2.79
N PRO A 16 -6.08 4.25 -4.04
CA PRO A 16 -5.41 5.05 -5.06
C PRO A 16 -5.38 6.55 -4.76
N THR A 17 -6.43 7.08 -4.14
CA THR A 17 -6.62 8.54 -4.07
C THR A 17 -7.27 8.97 -2.77
N PHE A 18 -6.78 10.07 -2.22
CA PHE A 18 -7.43 10.83 -1.15
C PHE A 18 -7.53 12.31 -1.52
N THR A 19 -8.48 13.00 -0.91
CA THR A 19 -8.52 14.46 -0.86
C THR A 19 -8.20 14.89 0.55
N THR A 20 -7.20 15.75 0.72
CA THR A 20 -6.85 16.29 2.03
C THR A 20 -7.98 17.18 2.57
N VAL A 21 -8.07 17.28 3.89
CA VAL A 21 -9.08 18.13 4.55
C VAL A 21 -8.93 19.60 4.14
N PRO A 22 -9.98 20.44 4.29
CA PRO A 22 -9.91 21.87 3.95
C PRO A 22 -8.79 22.61 4.68
N PRO A 23 -8.31 23.73 4.13
CA PRO A 23 -7.43 24.64 4.84
C PRO A 23 -8.06 25.10 6.17
N ASN A 24 -7.22 25.41 7.15
CA ASN A 24 -7.61 25.81 8.51
C ASN A 24 -8.29 24.70 9.34
N THR A 25 -8.41 23.49 8.82
CA THR A 25 -8.85 22.35 9.65
C THR A 25 -7.79 22.07 10.71
N VAL A 26 -8.22 21.98 11.97
CA VAL A 26 -7.35 21.61 13.08
C VAL A 26 -7.37 20.10 13.25
N ILE A 27 -6.20 19.47 13.21
CA ILE A 27 -6.01 18.03 13.33
C ILE A 27 -5.00 17.69 14.43
N ASN A 28 -4.81 16.40 14.67
CA ASN A 28 -3.87 15.89 15.67
C ASN A 28 -4.09 16.54 17.07
N ARG A 29 -5.36 16.53 17.53
CA ARG A 29 -5.79 17.08 18.83
C ARG A 29 -5.36 18.55 19.06
N GLY A 30 -5.37 19.35 18.01
CA GLY A 30 -5.00 20.76 18.11
C GLY A 30 -3.54 21.06 17.77
N ALA A 31 -2.70 20.04 17.57
CA ALA A 31 -1.27 20.23 17.34
C ALA A 31 -0.91 20.74 15.94
N PHE A 32 -1.85 20.65 14.97
CA PHE A 32 -1.59 21.07 13.61
C PHE A 32 -2.82 21.69 12.95
N THR A 33 -2.63 22.87 12.36
CA THR A 33 -3.63 23.54 11.53
C THR A 33 -3.21 23.42 10.07
N VAL A 34 -4.08 22.87 9.23
CA VAL A 34 -3.79 22.60 7.82
C VAL A 34 -3.60 23.91 7.05
N PRO A 35 -2.40 24.20 6.51
CA PRO A 35 -2.17 25.40 5.73
C PRO A 35 -2.86 25.33 4.36
N ALA A 36 -3.08 26.49 3.73
CA ALA A 36 -3.71 26.59 2.41
C ALA A 36 -3.02 25.72 1.33
N ALA A 37 -1.71 25.58 1.40
CA ALA A 37 -0.91 24.79 0.47
C ALA A 37 -1.24 23.28 0.53
N LEU A 38 -1.72 22.77 1.67
CA LEU A 38 -2.00 21.35 1.89
C LEU A 38 -3.50 21.03 1.92
N GLY A 39 -4.38 22.03 1.99
CA GLY A 39 -5.82 21.81 2.06
C GLY A 39 -6.46 21.59 0.69
N ASN A 40 -7.52 20.75 0.65
CA ASN A 40 -8.29 20.40 -0.56
C ASN A 40 -7.42 19.88 -1.72
N LYS A 41 -6.32 19.17 -1.41
CA LYS A 41 -5.43 18.59 -2.43
C LYS A 41 -5.82 17.15 -2.70
N ARG A 42 -5.99 16.82 -3.97
CA ARG A 42 -6.08 15.42 -4.40
C ARG A 42 -4.68 14.83 -4.46
N ILE A 43 -4.44 13.78 -3.69
CA ILE A 43 -3.18 13.03 -3.65
C ILE A 43 -3.43 11.59 -4.09
N ARG A 44 -2.41 10.95 -4.65
CA ARG A 44 -2.47 9.55 -5.12
C ARG A 44 -1.41 8.70 -4.43
N PRO A 45 -1.55 8.40 -3.13
CA PRO A 45 -0.55 7.65 -2.39
C PRO A 45 -0.54 6.17 -2.72
N PHE A 46 -1.63 5.61 -3.21
CA PHE A 46 -1.82 4.16 -3.31
C PHE A 46 -1.54 3.48 -1.96
N SER A 47 -2.19 3.95 -0.92
CA SER A 47 -2.09 3.46 0.46
C SER A 47 -3.29 3.94 1.26
N ASP A 48 -3.80 3.12 2.17
CA ASP A 48 -4.76 3.53 3.20
C ASP A 48 -4.07 3.96 4.51
N PHE A 49 -2.73 3.77 4.59
CA PHE A 49 -1.91 4.03 5.78
C PHE A 49 -2.28 3.21 7.01
N LEU A 50 -3.11 2.17 6.86
CA LEU A 50 -3.56 1.30 7.95
C LEU A 50 -2.66 0.07 8.10
N LEU A 51 -2.87 -0.65 9.20
CA LEU A 51 -2.14 -1.88 9.52
C LEU A 51 -2.88 -3.10 8.94
N HIS A 52 -2.14 -3.96 8.23
CA HIS A 52 -2.65 -5.21 7.67
C HIS A 52 -1.67 -6.36 7.90
N ASP A 53 -2.20 -7.56 8.12
CA ASP A 53 -1.41 -8.78 8.09
C ASP A 53 -1.26 -9.25 6.63
N VAL A 54 -0.09 -8.98 6.08
CA VAL A 54 0.29 -9.42 4.74
C VAL A 54 1.24 -10.62 4.75
N GLY A 55 1.47 -11.22 5.92
CA GLY A 55 2.32 -12.40 6.08
C GLY A 55 3.82 -12.12 6.18
N ALA A 56 4.20 -10.85 6.34
CA ALA A 56 5.59 -10.41 6.48
C ALA A 56 5.80 -9.60 7.78
N GLY A 57 5.00 -9.85 8.81
CA GLY A 57 5.14 -9.21 10.11
C GLY A 57 6.43 -9.58 10.82
N ASP A 58 6.96 -8.67 11.62
CA ASP A 58 8.21 -8.80 12.36
C ASP A 58 8.03 -9.19 13.83
N GLY A 59 6.79 -9.41 14.25
CA GLY A 59 6.47 -9.74 15.66
C GLY A 59 6.39 -8.53 16.58
N ILE A 60 6.60 -7.30 16.07
CA ILE A 60 6.55 -6.09 16.87
C ILE A 60 5.09 -5.66 17.08
N VAL A 61 4.70 -5.49 18.34
CA VAL A 61 3.37 -4.99 18.70
C VAL A 61 3.29 -3.49 18.45
N GLN A 62 2.37 -3.08 17.59
CA GLN A 62 2.07 -1.67 17.31
C GLN A 62 1.15 -1.07 18.39
N ASN A 63 0.86 0.23 18.28
CA ASN A 63 0.01 0.96 19.25
C ASN A 63 -1.44 0.43 19.39
N GLY A 64 -1.87 -0.49 18.55
CA GLY A 64 -3.19 -1.16 18.61
C GLY A 64 -3.25 -2.39 19.53
N GLY A 65 -2.18 -2.69 20.27
CA GLY A 65 -2.13 -3.83 21.18
C GLY A 65 -1.68 -5.15 20.53
N ALA A 66 -1.72 -6.25 21.27
CA ALA A 66 -1.13 -7.55 20.90
C ALA A 66 -1.62 -8.11 19.54
N GLY A 67 -2.83 -7.79 19.12
CA GLY A 67 -3.38 -8.20 17.82
C GLY A 67 -2.65 -7.61 16.61
N THR A 68 -1.82 -6.59 16.81
CA THR A 68 -1.07 -5.93 15.72
C THR A 68 0.31 -6.54 15.45
N ARG A 69 0.72 -7.57 16.20
CA ARG A 69 2.06 -8.17 16.16
C ARG A 69 2.56 -8.53 14.76
N ASN A 70 1.67 -9.03 13.90
CA ASN A 70 2.02 -9.44 12.54
C ASN A 70 1.55 -8.45 11.47
N MET A 71 1.09 -7.27 11.90
CA MET A 71 0.58 -6.26 10.99
C MET A 71 1.67 -5.26 10.63
N VAL A 72 1.72 -4.89 9.37
CA VAL A 72 2.58 -3.82 8.86
C VAL A 72 1.71 -2.73 8.24
N ARG A 73 2.16 -1.48 8.34
CA ARG A 73 1.45 -0.37 7.74
C ARG A 73 1.60 -0.41 6.22
N THR A 74 0.50 -0.26 5.50
CA THR A 74 0.52 -0.11 4.04
C THR A 74 1.41 1.07 3.64
N PRO A 75 2.54 0.84 2.95
CA PRO A 75 3.37 1.95 2.47
C PRO A 75 2.71 2.61 1.26
N PRO A 76 2.90 3.93 1.06
CA PRO A 76 2.51 4.55 -0.20
C PRO A 76 3.35 3.99 -1.35
N LEU A 77 2.69 3.75 -2.52
CA LEU A 77 3.38 3.24 -3.70
C LEU A 77 3.90 4.35 -4.62
N TRP A 78 3.62 5.62 -4.34
CA TRP A 78 4.24 6.71 -5.11
C TRP A 78 5.78 6.63 -5.04
N GLY A 79 6.41 6.70 -6.20
CA GLY A 79 7.86 6.55 -6.31
C GLY A 79 8.39 5.13 -6.05
N VAL A 80 7.51 4.12 -6.00
CA VAL A 80 7.92 2.72 -5.72
C VAL A 80 8.92 2.20 -6.78
N ARG A 81 8.85 2.69 -8.01
CA ARG A 81 9.79 2.33 -9.10
C ARG A 81 11.25 2.66 -8.78
N THR A 82 11.49 3.58 -7.86
CA THR A 82 12.85 4.01 -7.49
C THR A 82 13.39 3.28 -6.26
N ARG A 83 12.59 2.38 -5.67
CA ARG A 83 12.98 1.63 -4.47
C ARG A 83 13.63 0.31 -4.88
N PRO A 84 14.91 0.09 -4.57
CA PRO A 84 15.59 -1.16 -4.87
C PRO A 84 15.15 -2.31 -3.99
N GLU A 85 14.62 -2.01 -2.80
CA GLU A 85 14.17 -2.96 -1.79
C GLU A 85 12.70 -2.70 -1.45
N LEU A 86 11.92 -3.76 -1.44
CA LEU A 86 10.48 -3.75 -1.24
C LEU A 86 10.10 -4.58 -0.01
N MET A 87 8.85 -4.44 0.44
CA MET A 87 8.32 -4.91 1.72
C MET A 87 8.97 -4.17 2.89
N HIS A 88 8.41 -4.34 4.11
CA HIS A 88 8.91 -3.60 5.26
C HIS A 88 10.29 -4.07 5.74
N ASP A 89 10.66 -5.30 5.41
CA ASP A 89 11.94 -5.94 5.77
C ASP A 89 13.02 -5.82 4.67
N GLY A 90 12.68 -5.20 3.51
CA GLY A 90 13.62 -5.03 2.42
C GLY A 90 14.01 -6.31 1.66
N LEU A 91 13.35 -7.44 1.93
CA LEU A 91 13.75 -8.75 1.39
C LEU A 91 13.09 -9.12 0.06
N SER A 92 12.56 -8.15 -0.68
CA SER A 92 12.05 -8.33 -2.03
C SER A 92 12.69 -7.32 -2.95
N PHE A 93 13.25 -7.79 -4.07
CA PHE A 93 13.99 -6.95 -5.02
C PHE A 93 13.23 -6.74 -6.33
N THR A 94 12.07 -7.39 -6.47
CA THR A 94 11.19 -7.25 -7.61
C THR A 94 9.74 -7.09 -7.16
N PHE A 95 8.91 -6.45 -7.99
CA PHE A 95 7.46 -6.37 -7.71
C PHE A 95 6.82 -7.76 -7.64
N THR A 96 7.28 -8.70 -8.46
CA THR A 96 6.79 -10.09 -8.43
C THR A 96 7.07 -10.74 -7.07
N GLU A 97 8.27 -10.64 -6.54
CA GLU A 97 8.61 -11.16 -5.22
C GLU A 97 7.78 -10.50 -4.12
N ALA A 98 7.63 -9.17 -4.17
CA ALA A 98 6.80 -8.46 -3.21
C ALA A 98 5.34 -8.94 -3.23
N ILE A 99 4.74 -9.12 -4.42
CA ILE A 99 3.37 -9.64 -4.57
C ILE A 99 3.30 -11.06 -4.02
N GLN A 100 4.27 -11.93 -4.30
CA GLN A 100 4.29 -13.31 -3.80
C GLN A 100 4.35 -13.40 -2.28
N ARG A 101 4.95 -12.43 -1.63
CA ARG A 101 5.07 -12.35 -0.17
C ARG A 101 3.82 -11.79 0.51
N HIS A 102 2.79 -11.36 -0.24
CA HIS A 102 1.48 -11.03 0.33
C HIS A 102 0.72 -12.32 0.69
N ALA A 103 1.23 -13.05 1.69
CA ALA A 103 0.77 -14.38 2.07
C ALA A 103 -0.13 -14.41 3.32
N GLY A 104 -0.26 -13.30 4.04
CA GLY A 104 -1.13 -13.16 5.21
C GLY A 104 -2.60 -13.04 4.84
N VAL A 105 -3.44 -12.95 5.86
CA VAL A 105 -4.91 -12.85 5.70
C VAL A 105 -5.30 -11.67 4.80
N GLY A 106 -4.61 -10.54 4.92
CA GLY A 106 -4.87 -9.33 4.11
C GLY A 106 -4.36 -9.41 2.67
N GLY A 107 -3.48 -10.36 2.32
CA GLY A 107 -2.79 -10.37 1.02
C GLY A 107 -3.04 -11.61 0.16
N THR A 108 -3.47 -12.71 0.74
CA THR A 108 -3.57 -14.01 0.07
C THR A 108 -4.45 -13.98 -1.20
N PHE A 109 -5.57 -13.26 -1.18
CA PHE A 109 -6.43 -13.14 -2.35
C PHE A 109 -5.69 -12.47 -3.51
N SER A 110 -5.05 -11.34 -3.27
CA SER A 110 -4.32 -10.57 -4.31
C SER A 110 -3.15 -11.36 -4.89
N ARG A 111 -2.40 -12.08 -4.05
CA ARG A 111 -1.35 -13.00 -4.49
C ARG A 111 -1.90 -14.11 -5.38
N ASN A 112 -2.98 -14.77 -4.98
CA ASN A 112 -3.59 -15.85 -5.75
C ASN A 112 -4.17 -15.34 -7.07
N PHE A 113 -4.81 -14.16 -7.07
CA PHE A 113 -5.25 -13.50 -8.30
C PHE A 113 -4.06 -13.29 -9.25
N PHE A 114 -2.97 -12.69 -8.78
CA PHE A 114 -1.77 -12.49 -9.59
C PHE A 114 -1.23 -13.81 -10.16
N ASN A 115 -1.18 -14.87 -9.35
CA ASN A 115 -0.68 -16.18 -9.80
C ASN A 115 -1.47 -16.74 -10.97
N ASN A 116 -2.78 -16.52 -11.00
CA ASN A 116 -3.69 -17.01 -12.03
C ASN A 116 -3.74 -16.13 -13.30
N LEU A 117 -3.09 -14.97 -13.31
CA LEU A 117 -3.00 -14.14 -14.51
C LEU A 117 -2.14 -14.79 -15.61
N SER A 118 -2.47 -14.50 -16.86
CA SER A 118 -1.62 -14.79 -18.00
C SER A 118 -0.29 -14.03 -17.89
N ALA A 119 0.74 -14.47 -18.60
CA ALA A 119 2.04 -13.79 -18.63
C ALA A 119 1.92 -12.31 -19.07
N GLY A 120 1.08 -12.03 -20.09
CA GLY A 120 0.82 -10.67 -20.56
C GLY A 120 0.17 -9.80 -19.48
N SER A 121 -0.86 -10.32 -18.80
CA SER A 121 -1.54 -9.60 -17.73
C SER A 121 -0.63 -9.36 -16.52
N LYS A 122 0.26 -10.31 -16.19
CA LYS A 122 1.29 -10.09 -15.16
C LYS A 122 2.22 -8.94 -15.56
N ALA A 123 2.69 -8.93 -16.81
CA ALA A 123 3.54 -7.86 -17.33
C ALA A 123 2.82 -6.49 -17.28
N ASP A 124 1.55 -6.43 -17.63
CA ASP A 124 0.75 -5.20 -17.57
C ASP A 124 0.61 -4.66 -16.14
N LEU A 125 0.40 -5.55 -15.16
CA LEU A 125 0.33 -5.16 -13.76
C LEU A 125 1.68 -4.63 -13.25
N ILE A 126 2.77 -5.32 -13.59
CA ILE A 126 4.13 -4.89 -13.23
C ILE A 126 4.47 -3.55 -13.90
N ALA A 127 4.11 -3.35 -15.17
CA ALA A 127 4.30 -2.07 -15.86
C ALA A 127 3.54 -0.93 -15.18
N PHE A 128 2.31 -1.19 -14.69
CA PHE A 128 1.56 -0.21 -13.90
C PHE A 128 2.30 0.15 -12.61
N LEU A 129 2.75 -0.83 -11.82
CA LEU A 129 3.52 -0.56 -10.60
C LEU A 129 4.81 0.20 -10.90
N SER A 130 5.46 -0.10 -12.00
CA SER A 130 6.67 0.61 -12.48
C SER A 130 6.39 2.04 -12.95
N SER A 131 5.15 2.42 -13.12
CA SER A 131 4.74 3.79 -13.49
C SER A 131 4.45 4.69 -12.27
N LEU A 132 4.37 4.10 -11.07
CA LEU A 132 4.15 4.80 -9.80
C LEU A 132 5.50 5.23 -9.16
#